data_114c5529d135a318a3bd1c3780a0d799
#
_entry.id   114c5529d135a318a3bd1c3780a0d799
#
_cell.length_a   1.000
_cell.length_b   1.000
_cell.length_c   1.000
_cell.angle_alpha   90.00
_cell.angle_beta   90.00
_cell.angle_gamma   90.00
#
_symmetry.space_group_name_H-M   'P 1'
#
loop_
_entity.id
_entity.type
_entity.pdbx_description
1 polymer ?
#
loop_
_entity_poly.entity_id
_entity_poly.type
_entity_poly.pdbx_seq_one_letter_code
_entity_poly.pdbx_strand_id
1 'polypeptide(L)'
;DYCLSAHTYLGKNLAKLDDAEIAANRAGASNDPKADAAVRFAAKVTRERGHVSEDDVRAVKLAGYSDAQVIEMVLHVALNTWTNYINEIAKTDIDFPAVAARQAA
;
A
#
# COMPACT_ATOMS: atom_id res chain seq x y z
N ASP A 1 -7.85 -2.74 -10.64
CA ASP A 1 -7.12 -1.94 -11.64
C ASP A 1 -7.26 -0.43 -11.44
N TYR A 2 -8.44 0.09 -11.02
CA TYR A 2 -8.64 1.54 -10.83
C TYR A 2 -7.66 2.14 -9.82
N CYS A 3 -7.63 1.61 -8.62
CA CYS A 3 -6.80 2.12 -7.53
C CYS A 3 -5.31 2.05 -7.86
N LEU A 4 -4.89 0.97 -8.50
CA LEU A 4 -3.51 0.79 -8.94
C LEU A 4 -3.11 1.81 -10.02
N SER A 5 -4.00 2.07 -10.98
CA SER A 5 -3.80 3.10 -12.02
C SER A 5 -3.71 4.49 -11.41
N ALA A 6 -4.65 4.85 -10.53
CA ALA A 6 -4.66 6.13 -9.83
C ALA A 6 -3.40 6.35 -8.99
N HIS A 7 -3.02 5.39 -8.15
CA HIS A 7 -1.86 5.52 -7.29
C HIS A 7 -0.53 5.50 -8.04
N THR A 8 -0.44 4.77 -9.15
CA THR A 8 0.75 4.84 -10.02
C THR A 8 0.91 6.25 -10.59
N TYR A 9 -0.16 6.83 -11.11
CA TYR A 9 -0.14 8.19 -11.66
C TYR A 9 0.16 9.24 -10.59
N LEU A 10 -0.54 9.21 -9.46
CA LEU A 10 -0.37 10.16 -8.37
C LEU A 10 1.00 10.01 -7.68
N GLY A 11 1.47 8.80 -7.51
CA GLY A 11 2.82 8.52 -6.98
C GLY A 11 3.89 9.17 -7.83
N LYS A 12 3.79 9.03 -9.16
CA LYS A 12 4.74 9.62 -10.09
C LYS A 12 4.63 11.14 -10.16
N ASN A 13 3.43 11.68 -10.28
CA ASN A 13 3.22 13.09 -10.59
C ASN A 13 3.11 14.01 -9.37
N LEU A 14 2.56 13.53 -8.25
CA LEU A 14 2.44 14.31 -7.01
C LEU A 14 3.52 13.97 -5.99
N ALA A 15 3.71 12.69 -5.68
CA ALA A 15 4.72 12.26 -4.72
C ALA A 15 6.14 12.22 -5.30
N LYS A 16 6.30 12.40 -6.61
CA LYS A 16 7.59 12.42 -7.33
C LYS A 16 8.40 11.14 -7.14
N LEU A 17 7.73 10.01 -6.98
CA LEU A 17 8.38 8.70 -6.95
C LEU A 17 8.89 8.32 -8.32
N ASP A 18 10.08 7.74 -8.38
CA ASP A 18 10.60 7.18 -9.62
C ASP A 18 9.96 5.81 -9.94
N ASP A 19 10.18 5.33 -11.15
CA ASP A 19 9.58 4.08 -11.60
C ASP A 19 10.08 2.86 -10.80
N ALA A 20 11.31 2.89 -10.28
CA ALA A 20 11.87 1.83 -9.43
C ALA A 20 11.15 1.77 -8.07
N GLU A 21 10.91 2.92 -7.45
CA GLU A 21 10.16 2.98 -6.18
C GLU A 21 8.70 2.57 -6.37
N ILE A 22 8.05 3.01 -7.44
CA ILE A 22 6.69 2.59 -7.76
C ILE A 22 6.62 1.07 -7.94
N ALA A 23 7.59 0.47 -8.63
CA ALA A 23 7.67 -0.98 -8.79
C ALA A 23 7.89 -1.71 -7.46
N ALA A 24 8.75 -1.17 -6.59
CA ALA A 24 8.99 -1.70 -5.25
C ALA A 24 7.71 -1.66 -4.40
N ASN A 25 7.03 -0.51 -4.35
CA ASN A 25 5.79 -0.32 -3.61
C ASN A 25 4.69 -1.28 -4.09
N ARG A 26 4.60 -1.48 -5.38
CA ARG A 26 3.68 -2.44 -5.99
C ARG A 26 3.99 -3.89 -5.59
N ALA A 27 5.25 -4.19 -5.29
CA ALA A 27 5.68 -5.51 -4.78
C ALA A 27 5.56 -5.65 -3.26
N GLY A 28 5.10 -4.61 -2.55
CA GLY A 28 4.99 -4.61 -1.09
C GLY A 28 6.31 -4.29 -0.39
N ALA A 29 7.15 -3.47 -1.02
CA ALA A 29 8.46 -3.05 -0.51
C ALA A 29 8.70 -1.57 -0.83
N SER A 30 9.80 -1.02 -0.35
CA SER A 30 10.28 0.32 -0.70
C SER A 30 11.80 0.32 -0.76
N ASN A 31 12.38 1.21 -1.57
CA ASN A 31 13.82 1.43 -1.63
C ASN A 31 14.32 2.33 -0.48
N ASP A 32 13.42 3.04 0.20
CA ASP A 32 13.71 3.75 1.44
C ASP A 32 13.53 2.82 2.64
N PRO A 33 14.57 2.59 3.49
CA PRO A 33 14.51 1.62 4.58
C PRO A 33 13.39 1.87 5.59
N LYS A 34 13.11 3.14 5.91
CA LYS A 34 12.02 3.48 6.84
C LYS A 34 10.67 3.22 6.21
N ALA A 35 10.44 3.66 4.98
CA ALA A 35 9.22 3.40 4.25
C ALA A 35 9.02 1.90 3.98
N ASP A 36 10.10 1.15 3.72
CA ASP A 36 10.05 -0.30 3.51
C ASP A 36 9.42 -1.03 4.70
N ALA A 37 9.79 -0.66 5.92
CA ALA A 37 9.19 -1.23 7.12
C ALA A 37 7.68 -1.00 7.17
N ALA A 38 7.21 0.21 6.84
CA ALA A 38 5.79 0.55 6.81
C ALA A 38 5.03 -0.20 5.69
N VAL A 39 5.60 -0.24 4.49
CA VAL A 39 4.97 -0.89 3.34
C VAL A 39 4.87 -2.40 3.55
N ARG A 40 5.93 -3.05 4.05
CA ARG A 40 5.92 -4.48 4.40
C ARG A 40 4.89 -4.80 5.48
N PHE A 41 4.80 -3.94 6.50
CA PHE A 41 3.80 -4.09 7.56
C PHE A 41 2.38 -4.00 6.99
N ALA A 42 2.08 -2.98 6.18
CA ALA A 42 0.78 -2.82 5.54
C ALA A 42 0.43 -4.01 4.64
N ALA A 43 1.40 -4.51 3.87
CA ALA A 43 1.22 -5.70 3.03
C ALA A 43 0.90 -6.93 3.87
N LYS A 44 1.58 -7.11 5.01
CA LYS A 44 1.31 -8.21 5.94
C LYS A 44 -0.06 -8.08 6.60
N VAL A 45 -0.43 -6.90 7.09
CA VAL A 45 -1.76 -6.63 7.65
C VAL A 45 -2.85 -7.02 6.65
N THR A 46 -2.67 -6.67 5.38
CA THR A 46 -3.61 -7.00 4.30
C THR A 46 -3.72 -8.52 4.08
N ARG A 47 -2.59 -9.21 3.93
CA ARG A 47 -2.57 -10.67 3.68
C ARG A 47 -3.11 -11.48 4.85
N GLU A 48 -2.71 -11.09 6.07
CA GLU A 48 -3.04 -11.82 7.31
C GLU A 48 -4.33 -11.29 7.95
N ARG A 49 -5.00 -10.35 7.31
CA ARG A 49 -6.26 -9.76 7.84
C ARG A 49 -6.11 -9.23 9.27
N GLY A 50 -4.97 -8.60 9.57
CA GLY A 50 -4.65 -8.05 10.88
C GLY A 50 -4.03 -9.04 11.86
N HIS A 51 -3.90 -10.32 11.54
CA HIS A 51 -3.25 -11.32 12.39
C HIS A 51 -1.73 -11.24 12.29
N VAL A 52 -1.17 -10.09 12.69
CA VAL A 52 0.28 -9.85 12.74
C VAL A 52 0.80 -10.12 14.15
N SER A 53 2.10 -10.44 14.26
CA SER A 53 2.73 -10.71 15.55
C SER A 53 3.16 -9.42 16.26
N GLU A 54 3.48 -9.53 17.57
CA GLU A 54 4.09 -8.43 18.31
C GLU A 54 5.44 -8.03 17.72
N ASP A 55 6.20 -8.98 17.16
CA ASP A 55 7.46 -8.69 16.49
C ASP A 55 7.30 -7.89 15.21
N ASP A 56 6.21 -8.11 14.48
CA ASP A 56 5.88 -7.29 13.30
C ASP A 56 5.62 -5.84 13.70
N VAL A 57 4.87 -5.61 14.76
CA VAL A 57 4.61 -4.26 15.31
C VAL A 57 5.91 -3.64 15.83
N ARG A 58 6.72 -4.41 16.55
CA ARG A 58 8.02 -3.94 17.05
C ARG A 58 8.96 -3.51 15.94
N ALA A 59 9.01 -4.24 14.84
CA ALA A 59 9.86 -3.91 13.69
C ALA A 59 9.50 -2.54 13.09
N VAL A 60 8.23 -2.22 12.97
CA VAL A 60 7.77 -0.90 12.48
C VAL A 60 8.17 0.20 13.47
N LYS A 61 8.00 -0.03 14.76
CA LYS A 61 8.39 0.94 15.82
C LYS A 61 9.90 1.17 15.84
N LEU A 62 10.69 0.12 15.67
CA LEU A 62 12.16 0.23 15.58
C LEU A 62 12.60 1.02 14.34
N ALA A 63 11.84 1.00 13.26
CA ALA A 63 12.09 1.82 12.08
C ALA A 63 11.81 3.31 12.31
N GLY A 64 11.20 3.68 13.44
CA GLY A 64 10.97 5.06 13.85
C GLY A 64 9.53 5.53 13.80
N TYR A 65 8.57 4.63 13.67
CA TYR A 65 7.14 4.97 13.70
C TYR A 65 6.57 4.90 15.12
N SER A 66 5.71 5.85 15.46
CA SER A 66 5.00 5.91 16.76
C SER A 66 3.80 4.95 16.77
N ASP A 67 3.23 4.72 17.95
CA ASP A 67 1.99 3.96 18.10
C ASP A 67 0.83 4.59 17.31
N ALA A 68 0.72 5.92 17.32
CA ALA A 68 -0.28 6.66 16.56
C ALA A 68 -0.11 6.43 15.04
N GLN A 69 1.13 6.42 14.55
CA GLN A 69 1.43 6.16 13.15
C GLN A 69 1.12 4.71 12.75
N VAL A 70 1.34 3.74 13.64
CA VAL A 70 0.95 2.34 13.39
C VAL A 70 -0.57 2.22 13.25
N ILE A 71 -1.34 2.88 14.11
CA ILE A 71 -2.81 2.94 14.00
C ILE A 71 -3.23 3.57 12.68
N GLU A 72 -2.56 4.64 12.26
CA GLU A 72 -2.81 5.33 11.00
C GLU A 72 -2.51 4.43 9.78
N MET A 73 -1.44 3.62 9.83
CA MET A 73 -1.16 2.62 8.79
C MET A 73 -2.30 1.62 8.65
N VAL A 74 -2.85 1.13 9.76
CA VAL A 74 -3.99 0.20 9.75
C VAL A 74 -5.23 0.88 9.19
N LEU A 75 -5.46 2.16 9.53
CA LEU A 75 -6.55 2.96 8.95
C LEU A 75 -6.42 3.06 7.43
N HIS A 76 -5.22 3.32 6.91
CA HIS A 76 -4.98 3.39 5.46
C HIS A 76 -5.18 2.04 4.77
N VAL A 77 -4.80 0.93 5.39
CA VAL A 77 -5.11 -0.41 4.87
C VAL A 77 -6.62 -0.62 4.76
N ALA A 78 -7.36 -0.28 5.80
CA ALA A 78 -8.82 -0.40 5.82
C ALA A 78 -9.49 0.50 4.78
N LEU A 79 -9.07 1.76 4.69
CA LEU A 79 -9.59 2.73 3.72
C LEU A 79 -9.37 2.26 2.27
N ASN A 80 -8.16 1.82 1.95
CA ASN A 80 -7.84 1.35 0.60
C ASN A 80 -8.55 0.03 0.26
N THR A 81 -8.74 -0.85 1.22
CA THR A 81 -9.54 -2.06 1.04
C THR A 81 -10.99 -1.70 0.71
N TRP A 82 -11.58 -0.76 1.45
CA TRP A 82 -12.93 -0.28 1.20
C TRP A 82 -13.09 0.35 -0.19
N THR A 83 -12.19 1.28 -0.55
CA THR A 83 -12.25 1.93 -1.86
C THR A 83 -12.02 0.96 -3.01
N ASN A 84 -11.12 -0.02 -2.86
CA ASN A 84 -10.90 -1.08 -3.84
C ASN A 84 -12.16 -1.90 -4.07
N TYR A 85 -12.86 -2.29 -3.01
CA TYR A 85 -14.10 -3.06 -3.11
C TYR A 85 -15.21 -2.26 -3.79
N ILE A 86 -15.36 -0.96 -3.45
CA ILE A 86 -16.34 -0.09 -4.11
C ILE A 86 -16.05 0.00 -5.61
N ASN A 87 -14.80 0.23 -6.01
CA ASN A 87 -14.43 0.33 -7.42
C ASN A 87 -14.67 -0.98 -8.18
N GLU A 88 -14.41 -2.14 -7.56
CA GLU A 88 -14.68 -3.45 -8.16
C GLU A 88 -16.17 -3.71 -8.32
N ILE A 89 -16.98 -3.39 -7.30
CA ILE A 89 -18.43 -3.60 -7.32
C ILE A 89 -19.11 -2.65 -8.31
N ALA A 90 -18.72 -1.38 -8.30
CA ALA A 90 -19.28 -0.34 -9.16
C ALA A 90 -18.78 -0.42 -10.62
N LYS A 91 -17.75 -1.22 -10.89
CA LYS A 91 -17.08 -1.28 -12.20
C LYS A 91 -16.64 0.10 -12.68
N THR A 92 -16.03 0.87 -11.78
CA THR A 92 -15.63 2.25 -12.01
C THR A 92 -14.73 2.35 -13.24
N ASP A 93 -15.09 3.26 -14.16
CA ASP A 93 -14.27 3.54 -15.34
C ASP A 93 -12.91 4.12 -14.93
N ILE A 94 -11.84 3.64 -15.58
CA ILE A 94 -10.49 4.10 -15.28
C ILE A 94 -10.22 5.39 -16.05
N ASP A 95 -10.09 6.49 -15.32
CA ASP A 95 -9.80 7.83 -15.84
C ASP A 95 -8.33 8.26 -15.62
N PHE A 96 -7.47 7.31 -15.36
CA PHE A 96 -6.01 7.42 -15.29
C PHE A 96 -5.37 6.54 -16.37
N PRO A 97 -4.08 6.73 -16.70
CA PRO A 97 -3.36 5.76 -17.53
C PRO A 97 -3.47 4.36 -16.92
N ALA A 98 -4.01 3.41 -17.67
CA ALA A 98 -4.38 2.11 -17.16
C ALA A 98 -3.16 1.28 -16.75
N VAL A 99 -3.21 0.72 -15.53
CA VAL A 99 -2.24 -0.23 -15.00
C VAL A 99 -3.00 -1.46 -14.52
N ALA A 100 -2.72 -2.60 -15.12
CA ALA A 100 -3.37 -3.85 -14.74
C ALA A 100 -2.81 -4.40 -13.42
N ALA A 101 -3.68 -4.92 -12.56
CA ALA A 101 -3.29 -5.68 -11.40
C ALA A 101 -2.54 -6.97 -11.82
N ARG A 102 -1.62 -7.44 -10.99
CA ARG A 102 -1.01 -8.75 -11.22
C ARG A 102 -2.10 -9.81 -11.09
N GLN A 103 -2.19 -10.70 -12.08
CA GLN A 103 -3.01 -11.89 -11.92
C GLN A 103 -2.41 -12.75 -10.81
N ALA A 104 -3.26 -13.25 -9.92
CA ALA A 104 -2.83 -14.26 -8.96
C ALA A 104 -2.33 -15.48 -9.73
N ALA A 105 -1.18 -15.97 -9.34
CA ALA A 105 -0.61 -17.17 -9.94
C ALA A 105 -1.46 -18.40 -9.56
#